data_7321b60c213c2f5e7a24d23cb5aadeb6
#
_entry.id   7321b60c213c2f5e7a24d23cb5aadeb6
#
_cell.length_a   1.000
_cell.length_b   1.000
_cell.length_c   1.000
_cell.angle_alpha   90.00
_cell.angle_beta   90.00
_cell.angle_gamma   90.00
#
_symmetry.space_group_name_H-M   'P 1'
#
loop_
_entity.id
_entity.type
_entity.pdbx_description
1 polymer ?
#
loop_
_entity_poly.entity_id
_entity_poly.type
_entity_poly.pdbx_seq_one_letter_code
_entity_poly.pdbx_strand_id
1 'polypeptide(L)'
;MMYRLHKEGKLYVAYAILVALPCILLLLFFYNIFTIVLCSLVLIILGFFFIFFRNPKRPHVVRDTDLIVAPADGKVVVIEKTFENEYLKAEVIQVSIFMSPLNVHSNRSPVAGDVVYQQYHHGEYLVAWHPKSSELNERNTLVIKRKLNLILVRQIAGKVARKIVSYTQVGATLTRGEEFGFIKFGSRVDIFLPVETTILVKIGDHVKGGITDIARFKFQ
;
A
#
# COMPACT_ATOMS: atom_id res chain seq x y z
N MET A 1 13.44 -11.34 12.93
CA MET A 1 12.24 -10.93 12.16
C MET A 1 12.09 -11.90 11.01
N MET A 2 11.04 -12.73 10.97
CA MET A 2 10.92 -13.75 9.93
C MET A 2 10.59 -13.07 8.60
N TYR A 3 11.53 -13.12 7.65
CA TYR A 3 11.37 -12.60 6.30
C TYR A 3 10.35 -13.47 5.55
N ARG A 4 9.28 -12.87 5.05
CA ARG A 4 8.27 -13.56 4.24
C ARG A 4 8.13 -12.84 2.90
N LEU A 5 8.30 -13.59 1.81
CA LEU A 5 8.05 -13.07 0.46
C LEU A 5 6.55 -13.05 0.19
N HIS A 6 6.08 -11.91 -0.29
CA HIS A 6 4.68 -11.72 -0.68
C HIS A 6 4.33 -12.59 -1.90
N LYS A 7 3.06 -13.07 -1.97
CA LYS A 7 2.59 -13.92 -3.06
C LYS A 7 2.76 -13.28 -4.45
N GLU A 8 2.54 -11.95 -4.55
CA GLU A 8 2.70 -11.19 -5.79
C GLU A 8 4.17 -11.07 -6.26
N GLY A 9 5.13 -11.34 -5.39
CA GLY A 9 6.56 -11.28 -5.69
C GLY A 9 7.17 -12.61 -6.13
N LYS A 10 6.50 -13.74 -5.86
CA LYS A 10 7.10 -15.07 -6.10
C LYS A 10 7.56 -15.27 -7.53
N LEU A 11 6.74 -14.85 -8.49
CA LEU A 11 7.05 -14.99 -9.92
C LEU A 11 8.22 -14.09 -10.35
N TYR A 12 8.24 -12.82 -9.88
CA TYR A 12 9.31 -11.88 -10.19
C TYR A 12 10.65 -12.34 -9.62
N VAL A 13 10.66 -12.83 -8.38
CA VAL A 13 11.86 -13.38 -7.74
C VAL A 13 12.32 -14.66 -8.45
N ALA A 14 11.39 -15.55 -8.83
CA ALA A 14 11.74 -16.77 -9.57
C ALA A 14 12.39 -16.44 -10.93
N TYR A 15 11.84 -15.50 -11.69
CA TYR A 15 12.47 -15.04 -12.95
C TYR A 15 13.82 -14.37 -12.71
N ALA A 16 13.95 -13.55 -11.69
CA ALA A 16 15.23 -12.91 -11.38
C ALA A 16 16.31 -13.95 -11.00
N ILE A 17 15.95 -15.01 -10.25
CA ILE A 17 16.85 -16.12 -9.93
C ILE A 17 17.22 -16.89 -11.21
N LEU A 18 16.24 -17.16 -12.08
CA LEU A 18 16.47 -17.86 -13.36
C LEU A 18 17.46 -17.10 -14.25
N VAL A 19 17.45 -15.76 -14.20
CA VAL A 19 18.43 -14.93 -14.91
C VAL A 19 19.77 -14.86 -14.17
N ALA A 20 19.75 -14.80 -12.84
CA ALA A 20 20.96 -14.66 -12.04
C ALA A 20 21.88 -15.90 -12.13
N LEU A 21 21.31 -17.12 -12.16
CA LEU A 21 22.09 -18.35 -12.22
C LEU A 21 22.98 -18.44 -13.47
N PRO A 22 22.51 -18.24 -14.71
CA PRO A 22 23.37 -18.19 -15.90
C PRO A 22 24.41 -17.07 -15.84
N CYS A 23 24.06 -15.88 -15.30
CA CYS A 23 25.02 -14.79 -15.17
C CYS A 23 26.17 -15.14 -14.21
N ILE A 24 25.87 -15.82 -13.09
CA ILE A 24 26.90 -16.30 -12.18
C ILE A 24 27.78 -17.37 -12.84
N LEU A 25 27.18 -18.31 -13.56
CA LEU A 25 27.93 -19.31 -14.31
C LEU A 25 28.83 -18.65 -15.36
N LEU A 26 28.30 -17.70 -16.11
CA LEU A 26 29.09 -16.95 -17.11
C LEU A 26 30.28 -16.23 -16.46
N LEU A 27 30.10 -15.65 -15.28
CA LEU A 27 31.18 -15.01 -14.52
C LEU A 27 32.28 -16.02 -14.10
N LEU A 28 31.91 -17.24 -13.76
CA LEU A 28 32.88 -18.28 -13.39
C LEU A 28 33.73 -18.74 -14.57
N PHE A 29 33.16 -18.81 -15.78
CA PHE A 29 33.87 -19.25 -16.98
C PHE A 29 34.59 -18.12 -17.74
N PHE A 30 34.04 -16.89 -17.68
CA PHE A 30 34.54 -15.74 -18.42
C PHE A 30 34.73 -14.57 -17.46
N TYR A 31 35.78 -14.63 -16.65
CA TYR A 31 36.07 -13.58 -15.67
C TYR A 31 36.66 -12.34 -16.35
N ASN A 32 35.81 -11.36 -16.62
CA ASN A 32 36.19 -10.06 -17.17
C ASN A 32 35.27 -8.95 -16.65
N ILE A 33 35.63 -7.68 -16.92
CA ILE A 33 34.89 -6.53 -16.39
C ILE A 33 33.41 -6.52 -16.84
N PHE A 34 33.12 -6.94 -18.04
CA PHE A 34 31.75 -6.97 -18.57
C PHE A 34 30.87 -7.96 -17.78
N THR A 35 31.36 -9.19 -17.56
CA THR A 35 30.62 -10.21 -16.81
C THR A 35 30.46 -9.84 -15.34
N ILE A 36 31.45 -9.16 -14.73
CA ILE A 36 31.34 -8.66 -13.35
C ILE A 36 30.23 -7.61 -13.26
N VAL A 37 30.22 -6.62 -14.16
CA VAL A 37 29.19 -5.55 -14.17
C VAL A 37 27.80 -6.14 -14.42
N LEU A 38 27.66 -7.04 -15.38
CA LEU A 38 26.40 -7.70 -15.69
C LEU A 38 25.85 -8.48 -14.48
N CYS A 39 26.69 -9.30 -13.86
CA CYS A 39 26.31 -10.10 -12.70
C CYS A 39 25.92 -9.21 -11.52
N SER A 40 26.70 -8.13 -11.27
CA SER A 40 26.40 -7.17 -10.21
C SER A 40 25.04 -6.49 -10.42
N LEU A 41 24.73 -6.08 -11.65
CA LEU A 41 23.44 -5.45 -11.98
C LEU A 41 22.28 -6.40 -11.74
N VAL A 42 22.40 -7.66 -12.19
CA VAL A 42 21.35 -8.69 -11.99
C VAL A 42 21.13 -8.98 -10.51
N LEU A 43 22.21 -9.06 -9.71
CA LEU A 43 22.10 -9.28 -8.26
C LEU A 43 21.47 -8.09 -7.53
N ILE A 44 21.74 -6.85 -7.95
CA ILE A 44 21.09 -5.64 -7.42
C ILE A 44 19.59 -5.70 -7.70
N ILE A 45 19.17 -6.06 -8.92
CA ILE A 45 17.75 -6.19 -9.28
C ILE A 45 17.08 -7.30 -8.46
N LEU A 46 17.73 -8.44 -8.30
CA LEU A 46 17.23 -9.54 -7.46
C LEU A 46 17.06 -9.07 -6.00
N GLY A 47 18.06 -8.40 -5.45
CA GLY A 47 17.99 -7.81 -4.10
C GLY A 47 16.85 -6.81 -3.96
N PHE A 48 16.64 -5.95 -4.97
CA PHE A 48 15.51 -5.02 -5.01
C PHE A 48 14.17 -5.75 -4.96
N PHE A 49 13.97 -6.84 -5.73
CA PHE A 49 12.73 -7.61 -5.68
C PHE A 49 12.49 -8.25 -4.31
N PHE A 50 13.52 -8.76 -3.65
CA PHE A 50 13.39 -9.26 -2.29
C PHE A 50 12.95 -8.16 -1.32
N ILE A 51 13.53 -6.97 -1.40
CA ILE A 51 13.17 -5.82 -0.55
C ILE A 51 11.75 -5.36 -0.85
N PHE A 52 11.42 -5.18 -2.13
CA PHE A 52 10.11 -4.66 -2.58
C PHE A 52 8.96 -5.59 -2.18
N PHE A 53 9.10 -6.89 -2.43
CA PHE A 53 8.05 -7.88 -2.17
C PHE A 53 8.12 -8.49 -0.76
N ARG A 54 8.83 -7.86 0.19
CA ARG A 54 8.80 -8.33 1.57
C ARG A 54 7.42 -8.10 2.20
N ASN A 55 6.94 -9.08 2.95
CA ASN A 55 5.70 -8.98 3.71
C ASN A 55 5.95 -9.43 5.16
N PRO A 56 6.39 -8.52 6.03
CA PRO A 56 6.62 -8.84 7.43
C PRO A 56 5.30 -9.18 8.13
N LYS A 57 5.34 -10.17 9.02
CA LYS A 57 4.21 -10.43 9.91
C LYS A 57 3.94 -9.20 10.76
N ARG A 58 2.69 -8.77 10.83
CA ARG A 58 2.22 -7.70 11.70
C ARG A 58 1.49 -8.33 12.88
N PRO A 59 1.89 -8.04 14.13
CA PRO A 59 1.16 -8.55 15.28
C PRO A 59 -0.26 -7.96 15.28
N HIS A 60 -1.27 -8.83 15.41
CA HIS A 60 -2.62 -8.42 15.76
C HIS A 60 -2.61 -8.00 17.22
N VAL A 61 -2.36 -6.74 17.48
CA VAL A 61 -2.51 -6.20 18.84
C VAL A 61 -4.00 -5.91 19.02
N VAL A 62 -4.61 -6.56 20.00
CA VAL A 62 -5.96 -6.20 20.46
C VAL A 62 -5.83 -4.83 21.13
N ARG A 63 -6.10 -3.78 20.37
CA ARG A 63 -6.08 -2.39 20.82
C ARG A 63 -7.52 -1.89 20.90
N ASP A 64 -7.65 -0.73 21.51
CA ASP A 64 -8.88 0.06 21.51
C ASP A 64 -9.55 0.00 20.14
N THR A 65 -10.81 -0.38 20.12
CA THR A 65 -11.57 -0.57 18.89
C THR A 65 -11.79 0.74 18.15
N ASP A 66 -11.70 1.89 18.80
CA ASP A 66 -11.92 3.20 18.19
C ASP A 66 -10.69 3.79 17.50
N LEU A 67 -9.53 3.09 17.62
CA LEU A 67 -8.32 3.45 16.90
C LEU A 67 -8.38 2.99 15.44
N ILE A 68 -7.95 3.87 14.56
CA ILE A 68 -7.83 3.66 13.10
C ILE A 68 -6.35 3.54 12.79
N VAL A 69 -5.94 2.39 12.22
CA VAL A 69 -4.53 2.15 11.87
C VAL A 69 -4.21 2.59 10.44
N ALA A 70 -2.95 2.89 10.18
CA ALA A 70 -2.47 3.22 8.84
C ALA A 70 -2.78 2.07 7.86
N PRO A 71 -3.34 2.37 6.67
CA PRO A 71 -3.61 1.35 5.65
C PRO A 71 -2.37 0.91 4.88
N ALA A 72 -1.24 1.61 5.01
CA ALA A 72 0.01 1.33 4.29
C ALA A 72 1.24 1.77 5.08
N ASP A 73 2.40 1.22 4.70
CA ASP A 73 3.70 1.73 5.13
C ASP A 73 4.10 2.93 4.26
N GLY A 74 4.50 4.03 4.87
CA GLY A 74 4.92 5.19 4.08
C GLY A 74 5.05 6.46 4.90
N LYS A 75 5.04 7.58 4.18
CA LYS A 75 5.10 8.93 4.75
C LYS A 75 3.76 9.63 4.57
N VAL A 76 3.22 10.22 5.61
CA VAL A 76 2.02 11.08 5.54
C VAL A 76 2.36 12.33 4.74
N VAL A 77 1.64 12.58 3.64
CA VAL A 77 1.91 13.70 2.71
C VAL A 77 0.77 14.70 2.62
N VAL A 78 -0.46 14.29 2.97
CA VAL A 78 -1.63 15.16 2.99
C VAL A 78 -2.45 14.89 4.25
N ILE A 79 -2.94 15.93 4.89
CA ILE A 79 -4.02 15.91 5.89
C ILE A 79 -4.86 17.15 5.63
N GLU A 80 -6.06 16.98 5.08
CA GLU A 80 -6.93 18.10 4.75
C GLU A 80 -8.42 17.73 4.83
N LYS A 81 -9.28 18.72 4.97
CA LYS A 81 -10.72 18.57 4.78
C LYS A 81 -11.02 18.68 3.28
N THR A 82 -11.81 17.76 2.77
CA THR A 82 -12.21 17.74 1.36
C THR A 82 -13.59 17.15 1.22
N PHE A 83 -14.23 17.36 0.07
CA PHE A 83 -15.50 16.73 -0.26
C PHE A 83 -15.25 15.46 -1.06
N GLU A 84 -15.72 14.31 -0.56
CA GLU A 84 -15.60 13.03 -1.26
C GLU A 84 -16.82 12.83 -2.19
N ASN A 85 -16.56 12.81 -3.52
CA ASN A 85 -17.58 12.85 -4.55
C ASN A 85 -18.05 11.47 -5.06
N GLU A 86 -17.31 10.39 -4.79
CA GLU A 86 -17.55 9.07 -5.41
C GLU A 86 -18.65 8.30 -4.67
N TYR A 87 -18.48 8.07 -3.38
CA TYR A 87 -19.38 7.24 -2.58
C TYR A 87 -19.95 7.95 -1.36
N LEU A 88 -19.11 8.63 -0.56
CA LEU A 88 -19.55 9.23 0.71
C LEU A 88 -20.41 10.47 0.48
N LYS A 89 -20.14 11.23 -0.60
CA LYS A 89 -20.82 12.48 -0.98
C LYS A 89 -20.97 13.45 0.20
N ALA A 90 -19.89 13.60 0.95
CA ALA A 90 -19.83 14.37 2.18
C ALA A 90 -18.46 15.00 2.39
N GLU A 91 -18.40 15.99 3.29
CA GLU A 91 -17.14 16.49 3.81
C GLU A 91 -16.46 15.44 4.68
N VAL A 92 -15.16 15.27 4.49
CA VAL A 92 -14.34 14.25 5.14
C VAL A 92 -12.95 14.80 5.44
N ILE A 93 -12.21 14.11 6.31
CA ILE A 93 -10.77 14.34 6.48
C ILE A 93 -10.04 13.32 5.63
N GLN A 94 -9.27 13.80 4.64
CA GLN A 94 -8.36 12.99 3.86
C GLN A 94 -7.00 12.92 4.54
N VAL A 95 -6.48 11.69 4.72
CA VAL A 95 -5.10 11.43 5.10
C VAL A 95 -4.45 10.61 3.99
N SER A 96 -3.35 11.11 3.41
CA SER A 96 -2.66 10.45 2.31
C SER A 96 -1.29 9.95 2.73
N ILE A 97 -1.00 8.70 2.38
CA ILE A 97 0.25 8.02 2.71
C ILE A 97 0.98 7.66 1.41
N PHE A 98 2.11 8.31 1.17
CA PHE A 98 3.00 8.02 0.04
C PHE A 98 3.91 6.83 0.36
N MET A 99 3.93 5.85 -0.54
CA MET A 99 4.72 4.64 -0.42
C MET A 99 5.89 4.69 -1.40
N SER A 100 7.11 4.89 -0.89
CA SER A 100 8.32 4.78 -1.71
C SER A 100 8.57 3.32 -2.12
N PRO A 101 9.32 3.04 -3.21
CA PRO A 101 9.63 1.67 -3.62
C PRO A 101 10.31 0.80 -2.55
N LEU A 102 10.90 1.42 -1.53
CA LEU A 102 11.54 0.71 -0.41
C LEU A 102 10.59 0.41 0.75
N ASN A 103 9.34 0.88 0.72
CA ASN A 103 8.33 0.55 1.73
C ASN A 103 7.71 -0.84 1.51
N VAL A 104 6.96 -1.33 2.48
CA VAL A 104 6.12 -2.53 2.30
C VAL A 104 4.86 -2.12 1.55
N HIS A 105 4.53 -2.82 0.46
CA HIS A 105 3.46 -2.45 -0.46
C HIS A 105 2.13 -3.19 -0.23
N SER A 106 2.04 -4.01 0.81
CA SER A 106 0.77 -4.59 1.27
C SER A 106 -0.13 -3.50 1.85
N ASN A 107 -1.39 -3.44 1.40
CA ASN A 107 -2.39 -2.54 1.96
C ASN A 107 -3.28 -3.28 2.94
N ARG A 108 -3.55 -2.65 4.07
CA ARG A 108 -4.21 -3.26 5.23
C ARG A 108 -5.44 -2.48 5.65
N SER A 109 -6.47 -3.20 6.09
CA SER A 109 -7.69 -2.59 6.57
C SER A 109 -7.42 -1.69 7.78
N PRO A 110 -7.80 -0.40 7.72
CA PRO A 110 -7.59 0.53 8.84
C PRO A 110 -8.47 0.22 10.05
N VAL A 111 -9.59 -0.44 9.84
CA VAL A 111 -10.60 -0.80 10.86
C VAL A 111 -11.11 -2.22 10.62
N ALA A 112 -11.79 -2.81 11.60
CA ALA A 112 -12.64 -3.97 11.37
C ALA A 112 -14.01 -3.52 10.85
N GLY A 113 -14.57 -4.21 9.86
CA GLY A 113 -15.87 -3.88 9.30
C GLY A 113 -16.16 -4.60 8.00
N ASP A 114 -17.35 -4.34 7.44
CA ASP A 114 -17.83 -4.96 6.22
C ASP A 114 -17.55 -4.08 5.00
N VAL A 115 -17.10 -4.70 3.92
CA VAL A 115 -16.89 -4.02 2.65
C VAL A 115 -18.24 -3.79 1.99
N VAL A 116 -18.68 -2.54 1.92
CA VAL A 116 -19.99 -2.16 1.36
C VAL A 116 -19.91 -1.58 -0.04
N TYR A 117 -18.71 -1.21 -0.47
CA TYR A 117 -18.46 -0.69 -1.83
C TYR A 117 -17.05 -1.01 -2.27
N GLN A 118 -16.90 -1.32 -3.56
CA GLN A 118 -15.60 -1.43 -4.21
C GLN A 118 -15.76 -1.07 -5.69
N GLN A 119 -14.90 -0.18 -6.16
CA GLN A 119 -14.87 0.22 -7.57
C GLN A 119 -13.44 0.41 -8.04
N TYR A 120 -13.11 -0.24 -9.13
CA TYR A 120 -11.85 -0.05 -9.84
C TYR A 120 -12.04 0.98 -10.95
N HIS A 121 -11.13 1.95 -11.03
CA HIS A 121 -11.12 2.97 -12.06
C HIS A 121 -9.84 2.88 -12.86
N HIS A 122 -9.96 2.67 -14.15
CA HIS A 122 -8.86 2.87 -15.07
C HIS A 122 -8.56 4.37 -15.16
N GLY A 123 -7.30 4.73 -15.24
CA GLY A 123 -6.89 6.14 -15.24
C GLY A 123 -5.51 6.36 -15.80
N GLU A 124 -5.01 7.57 -15.59
CA GLU A 124 -3.66 7.99 -15.96
C GLU A 124 -2.60 7.43 -14.99
N TYR A 125 -1.34 7.68 -15.30
CA TYR A 125 -0.19 7.26 -14.48
C TYR A 125 0.66 8.47 -14.10
N LEU A 126 0.04 9.47 -13.46
CA LEU A 126 0.77 10.60 -12.88
C LEU A 126 1.63 10.11 -11.72
N VAL A 127 2.67 10.87 -11.38
CA VAL A 127 3.46 10.56 -10.17
C VAL A 127 2.58 10.62 -8.93
N ALA A 128 2.71 9.63 -8.03
CA ALA A 128 1.75 9.43 -6.93
C ALA A 128 1.67 10.59 -5.92
N TRP A 129 2.69 11.46 -5.84
CA TRP A 129 2.65 12.67 -5.00
C TRP A 129 1.99 13.88 -5.67
N HIS A 130 1.59 13.77 -6.95
CA HIS A 130 0.90 14.87 -7.63
C HIS A 130 -0.49 15.06 -7.00
N PRO A 131 -0.95 16.29 -6.70
CA PRO A 131 -2.25 16.55 -6.05
C PRO A 131 -3.44 15.88 -6.78
N LYS A 132 -3.46 15.92 -8.12
CA LYS A 132 -4.52 15.32 -8.95
C LYS A 132 -4.43 13.79 -9.10
N SER A 133 -3.40 13.12 -8.55
CA SER A 133 -3.25 11.66 -8.69
C SER A 133 -4.38 10.88 -8.04
N SER A 134 -5.00 11.42 -7.01
CA SER A 134 -6.17 10.82 -6.33
C SER A 134 -7.40 10.64 -7.24
N GLU A 135 -7.53 11.47 -8.27
CA GLU A 135 -8.71 11.51 -9.15
C GLU A 135 -8.41 10.95 -10.54
N LEU A 136 -7.23 11.24 -11.08
CA LEU A 136 -6.89 10.92 -12.47
C LEU A 136 -6.18 9.58 -12.64
N ASN A 137 -5.41 9.13 -11.64
CA ASN A 137 -4.66 7.89 -11.76
C ASN A 137 -5.55 6.66 -11.64
N GLU A 138 -5.05 5.56 -12.20
CA GLU A 138 -5.59 4.23 -11.95
C GLU A 138 -5.73 4.02 -10.45
N ARG A 139 -6.94 3.68 -9.98
CA ARG A 139 -7.26 3.59 -8.56
C ARG A 139 -8.29 2.51 -8.26
N ASN A 140 -8.25 2.00 -7.05
CA ASN A 140 -9.28 1.12 -6.51
C ASN A 140 -9.81 1.74 -5.22
N THR A 141 -11.10 2.06 -5.21
CA THR A 141 -11.81 2.63 -4.06
C THR A 141 -12.53 1.52 -3.31
N LEU A 142 -12.35 1.48 -2.00
CA LEU A 142 -12.95 0.52 -1.09
C LEU A 142 -13.63 1.29 0.05
N VAL A 143 -14.89 0.95 0.38
CA VAL A 143 -15.58 1.51 1.56
C VAL A 143 -15.86 0.41 2.57
N ILE A 144 -15.40 0.64 3.80
CA ILE A 144 -15.55 -0.25 4.94
C ILE A 144 -16.55 0.37 5.89
N LYS A 145 -17.66 -0.33 6.15
CA LYS A 145 -18.67 0.04 7.12
C LYS A 145 -18.31 -0.54 8.48
N ARG A 146 -18.19 0.33 9.46
CA ARG A 146 -17.99 -0.04 10.85
C ARG A 146 -19.04 0.65 11.72
N LYS A 147 -20.00 -0.12 12.27
CA LYS A 147 -21.17 0.45 12.97
C LYS A 147 -21.87 1.50 12.10
N LEU A 148 -21.93 2.76 12.54
CA LEU A 148 -22.49 3.88 11.79
C LEU A 148 -21.48 4.62 10.92
N ASN A 149 -20.17 4.32 11.05
CA ASN A 149 -19.11 5.01 10.33
C ASN A 149 -18.79 4.31 9.00
N LEU A 150 -18.61 5.12 7.96
CA LEU A 150 -18.08 4.71 6.66
C LEU A 150 -16.66 5.24 6.52
N ILE A 151 -15.72 4.36 6.22
CA ILE A 151 -14.32 4.70 5.98
C ILE A 151 -14.00 4.32 4.53
N LEU A 152 -13.59 5.31 3.73
CA LEU A 152 -13.18 5.06 2.37
C LEU A 152 -11.65 4.95 2.30
N VAL A 153 -11.15 3.91 1.66
CA VAL A 153 -9.73 3.72 1.38
C VAL A 153 -9.54 3.66 -0.13
N ARG A 154 -8.66 4.48 -0.65
CA ARG A 154 -8.36 4.54 -2.09
C ARG A 154 -6.91 4.17 -2.34
N GLN A 155 -6.70 3.05 -3.03
CA GLN A 155 -5.41 2.64 -3.55
C GLN A 155 -5.16 3.41 -4.86
N ILE A 156 -4.01 4.04 -5.01
CA ILE A 156 -3.69 4.89 -6.16
C ILE A 156 -2.36 4.42 -6.74
N ALA A 157 -2.37 4.04 -8.02
CA ALA A 157 -1.16 3.69 -8.74
C ALA A 157 -0.34 4.94 -9.06
N GLY A 158 0.99 4.80 -9.07
CA GLY A 158 1.92 5.84 -9.50
C GLY A 158 2.40 5.63 -10.93
N LYS A 159 3.33 6.47 -11.38
CA LYS A 159 3.88 6.45 -12.76
C LYS A 159 4.52 5.11 -13.15
N VAL A 160 5.13 4.42 -12.21
CA VAL A 160 5.78 3.11 -12.43
C VAL A 160 4.85 1.97 -12.06
N ALA A 161 3.96 2.18 -11.07
CA ALA A 161 2.96 1.23 -10.64
C ALA A 161 1.80 1.22 -11.62
N ARG A 162 1.61 0.10 -12.30
CA ARG A 162 0.51 -0.06 -13.27
C ARG A 162 -0.45 -1.18 -12.85
N LYS A 163 -0.36 -1.68 -11.62
CA LYS A 163 -1.23 -2.77 -11.17
C LYS A 163 -1.56 -2.69 -9.70
N ILE A 164 -2.82 -2.46 -9.42
CA ILE A 164 -3.44 -2.56 -8.11
C ILE A 164 -4.10 -3.94 -8.03
N VAL A 165 -3.84 -4.66 -6.95
CA VAL A 165 -4.46 -5.95 -6.66
C VAL A 165 -5.31 -5.79 -5.42
N SER A 166 -6.60 -6.13 -5.52
CA SER A 166 -7.50 -6.28 -4.38
C SER A 166 -7.74 -7.75 -4.09
N TYR A 167 -7.73 -8.12 -2.81
CA TYR A 167 -8.00 -9.49 -2.32
C TYR A 167 -9.37 -9.59 -1.64
N THR A 168 -10.09 -8.50 -1.61
CA THR A 168 -11.43 -8.42 -1.02
C THR A 168 -12.47 -8.03 -2.07
N GLN A 169 -13.72 -8.18 -1.72
CA GLN A 169 -14.88 -7.83 -2.54
C GLN A 169 -16.01 -7.31 -1.67
N VAL A 170 -17.03 -6.71 -2.27
CA VAL A 170 -18.24 -6.27 -1.58
C VAL A 170 -18.89 -7.47 -0.87
N GLY A 171 -19.31 -7.27 0.38
CA GLY A 171 -19.87 -8.29 1.26
C GLY A 171 -18.85 -9.05 2.12
N ALA A 172 -17.55 -8.85 1.88
CA ALA A 172 -16.52 -9.44 2.74
C ALA A 172 -16.39 -8.66 4.06
N THR A 173 -16.10 -9.36 5.15
CA THR A 173 -15.76 -8.76 6.45
C THR A 173 -14.25 -8.76 6.62
N LEU A 174 -13.68 -7.61 6.94
CA LEU A 174 -12.25 -7.42 7.19
C LEU A 174 -11.99 -7.21 8.68
N THR A 175 -10.90 -7.80 9.16
CA THR A 175 -10.37 -7.47 10.48
C THR A 175 -9.40 -6.28 10.38
N ARG A 176 -9.22 -5.51 11.47
CA ARG A 176 -8.27 -4.40 11.49
C ARG A 176 -6.83 -4.90 11.28
N GLY A 177 -6.11 -4.30 10.35
CA GLY A 177 -4.76 -4.69 9.97
C GLY A 177 -4.68 -5.87 9.01
N GLU A 178 -5.80 -6.47 8.64
CA GLU A 178 -5.87 -7.51 7.61
C GLU A 178 -5.45 -6.98 6.24
N GLU A 179 -4.71 -7.77 5.49
CA GLU A 179 -4.28 -7.41 4.15
C GLU A 179 -5.43 -7.54 3.17
N PHE A 180 -5.84 -6.43 2.57
CA PHE A 180 -6.90 -6.40 1.56
C PHE A 180 -6.40 -6.17 0.13
N GLY A 181 -5.12 -5.82 -0.05
CA GLY A 181 -4.60 -5.55 -1.39
C GLY A 181 -3.10 -5.29 -1.42
N PHE A 182 -2.60 -5.08 -2.63
CA PHE A 182 -1.21 -4.80 -2.93
C PHE A 182 -1.08 -3.85 -4.11
N ILE A 183 -0.16 -2.87 -4.06
CA ILE A 183 0.12 -1.98 -5.18
C ILE A 183 1.57 -2.21 -5.63
N LYS A 184 1.79 -2.44 -6.95
CA LYS A 184 3.13 -2.73 -7.47
C LYS A 184 3.83 -1.41 -7.88
N PHE A 185 5.06 -1.17 -7.38
CA PHE A 185 6.02 -0.13 -7.79
C PHE A 185 5.60 1.34 -7.64
N GLY A 186 5.62 1.84 -6.41
CA GLY A 186 5.43 3.26 -6.07
C GLY A 186 3.96 3.70 -6.13
N SER A 187 3.44 4.14 -5.00
CA SER A 187 2.01 4.31 -4.85
C SER A 187 1.64 5.27 -3.73
N ARG A 188 0.36 5.56 -3.65
CA ARG A 188 -0.25 6.32 -2.57
C ARG A 188 -1.50 5.61 -2.10
N VAL A 189 -1.77 5.67 -0.82
CA VAL A 189 -3.04 5.23 -0.25
C VAL A 189 -3.66 6.42 0.46
N ASP A 190 -4.89 6.78 0.05
CA ASP A 190 -5.68 7.79 0.73
C ASP A 190 -6.72 7.11 1.62
N ILE A 191 -6.91 7.65 2.80
CA ILE A 191 -8.00 7.28 3.69
C ILE A 191 -8.86 8.51 3.95
N PHE A 192 -10.18 8.34 3.84
CA PHE A 192 -11.17 9.37 4.04
C PHE A 192 -12.00 9.02 5.26
N LEU A 193 -12.00 9.91 6.22
CA LEU A 193 -12.55 9.73 7.57
C LEU A 193 -13.65 10.75 7.85
N PRO A 194 -14.65 10.41 8.68
CA PRO A 194 -15.62 11.39 9.14
C PRO A 194 -14.95 12.63 9.75
N VAL A 195 -15.52 13.82 9.57
CA VAL A 195 -14.95 15.11 10.00
C VAL A 195 -14.75 15.22 11.51
N GLU A 196 -15.49 14.44 12.30
CA GLU A 196 -15.39 14.39 13.76
C GLU A 196 -14.21 13.55 14.27
N THR A 197 -13.53 12.83 13.38
CA THR A 197 -12.41 11.94 13.72
C THR A 197 -11.21 12.76 14.20
N THR A 198 -10.60 12.36 15.31
CA THR A 198 -9.37 12.98 15.81
C THR A 198 -8.16 12.38 15.10
N ILE A 199 -7.39 13.20 14.40
CA ILE A 199 -6.15 12.78 13.72
C ILE A 199 -5.01 12.75 14.74
N LEU A 200 -4.22 11.67 14.72
CA LEU A 200 -3.12 11.39 15.67
C LEU A 200 -1.73 11.55 15.03
N VAL A 201 -1.66 11.81 13.76
CA VAL A 201 -0.43 11.98 12.98
C VAL A 201 -0.36 13.37 12.35
N LYS A 202 0.82 13.75 11.88
CA LYS A 202 1.07 15.00 11.16
C LYS A 202 1.75 14.74 9.82
N ILE A 203 1.69 15.72 8.92
CA ILE A 203 2.40 15.67 7.65
C ILE A 203 3.89 15.50 7.92
N GLY A 204 4.51 14.54 7.23
CA GLY A 204 5.92 14.18 7.39
C GLY A 204 6.15 12.93 8.23
N ASP A 205 5.19 12.48 9.03
CA ASP A 205 5.33 11.28 9.87
C ASP A 205 5.48 10.02 9.02
N HIS A 206 6.34 9.11 9.48
CA HIS A 206 6.48 7.77 8.92
C HIS A 206 5.57 6.80 9.67
N VAL A 207 4.71 6.11 8.92
CA VAL A 207 3.72 5.18 9.46
C VAL A 207 3.93 3.76 8.93
N LYS A 208 3.47 2.78 9.70
CA LYS A 208 3.51 1.35 9.37
C LYS A 208 2.09 0.79 9.28
N GLY A 209 1.74 0.25 8.12
CA GLY A 209 0.42 -0.33 7.85
C GLY A 209 0.02 -1.40 8.85
N GLY A 210 -1.19 -1.31 9.38
CA GLY A 210 -1.73 -2.22 10.39
C GLY A 210 -1.12 -2.08 11.79
N ILE A 211 -0.22 -1.11 12.02
CA ILE A 211 0.48 -0.92 13.31
C ILE A 211 0.31 0.50 13.85
N THR A 212 0.62 1.52 13.05
CA THR A 212 0.60 2.91 13.51
C THR A 212 -0.84 3.42 13.60
N ASP A 213 -1.24 3.89 14.76
CA ASP A 213 -2.53 4.54 14.94
C ASP A 213 -2.47 5.94 14.31
N ILE A 214 -3.31 6.19 13.30
CA ILE A 214 -3.33 7.46 12.56
C ILE A 214 -4.49 8.36 12.94
N ALA A 215 -5.54 7.78 13.51
CA ALA A 215 -6.71 8.53 13.93
C ALA A 215 -7.51 7.75 14.99
N ARG A 216 -8.47 8.46 15.62
CA ARG A 216 -9.42 7.88 16.58
C ARG A 216 -10.82 8.40 16.29
N PHE A 217 -11.81 7.52 16.26
CA PHE A 217 -13.21 7.94 16.26
C PHE A 217 -13.53 8.70 17.55
N LYS A 218 -14.31 9.76 17.48
CA LYS A 218 -14.94 10.34 18.68
C LYS A 218 -15.94 9.33 19.22
N PHE A 219 -15.98 9.19 20.53
CA PHE A 219 -17.01 8.40 21.21
C PHE A 219 -18.41 8.89 20.78
N GLN A 220 -19.21 7.99 20.22
CA GLN A 220 -20.64 8.16 20.03
C GLN A 220 -21.38 7.45 21.14
#